data_050087b47f40ec78f7e12d624ab88dba
#
_entry.id   050087b47f40ec78f7e12d624ab88dba
#
_cell.length_a   1.000
_cell.length_b   1.000
_cell.length_c   1.000
_cell.angle_alpha   90.00
_cell.angle_beta   90.00
_cell.angle_gamma   90.00
#
_symmetry.space_group_name_H-M   'P 1'
#
loop_
_entity.id
_entity.type
_entity.pdbx_description
1 polymer ?
#
loop_
_entity_poly.entity_id
_entity_poly.type
_entity_poly.pdbx_seq_one_letter_code
_entity_poly.pdbx_strand_id
1 'polypeptide(L)'
;ITASNGVLTGRIALWGDVLLPVQVLTFLLPSVVVAWILLERMAWGRSLLAVGTNEVAAEYAAQNVRAVRASAYLASGLLCGLAAVVNVAQYASARPDAGTTGSGMALPAITIAALGGVLIQGGFGRVSGVITSALLITWLNAGLLISMEGSAGSRAQLLALGLVLIASILVNSYAARRYRMRD
;
A
#
# COMPACT_ATOMS: atom_id res chain seq x y z
N ILE A 1 -31.71 0.53 -7.30
CA ILE A 1 -30.36 0.05 -7.72
C ILE A 1 -29.52 1.20 -8.33
N THR A 2 -30.14 2.28 -8.81
CA THR A 2 -29.44 3.40 -9.48
C THR A 2 -28.71 4.39 -8.56
N ALA A 3 -29.10 4.51 -7.30
CA ALA A 3 -28.46 5.45 -6.35
C ALA A 3 -27.08 4.99 -5.83
N SER A 4 -26.84 3.68 -5.75
CA SER A 4 -25.56 3.13 -5.31
C SER A 4 -24.45 3.22 -6.37
N ASN A 5 -24.82 3.24 -7.65
CA ASN A 5 -23.87 3.34 -8.76
C ASN A 5 -23.19 4.72 -8.81
N GLY A 6 -23.84 5.79 -8.37
CA GLY A 6 -23.25 7.13 -8.34
C GLY A 6 -22.09 7.27 -7.36
N VAL A 7 -22.12 6.55 -6.23
CA VAL A 7 -21.04 6.57 -5.22
C VAL A 7 -19.87 5.68 -5.64
N LEU A 8 -20.14 4.59 -6.35
CA LEU A 8 -19.14 3.60 -6.76
C LEU A 8 -18.51 3.88 -8.13
N THR A 9 -19.23 4.56 -9.04
CA THR A 9 -18.76 4.81 -10.41
C THR A 9 -18.84 6.27 -10.83
N GLY A 10 -19.33 7.16 -9.96
CA GLY A 10 -19.45 8.59 -10.21
C GLY A 10 -18.08 9.25 -10.42
N ARG A 11 -18.07 10.35 -11.17
CA ARG A 11 -16.91 11.22 -11.37
C ARG A 11 -17.27 12.64 -10.95
N ILE A 12 -16.41 13.27 -10.16
CA ILE A 12 -16.58 14.66 -9.74
C ILE A 12 -15.57 15.51 -10.50
N ALA A 13 -16.03 16.56 -11.18
CA ALA A 13 -15.16 17.57 -11.77
C ALA A 13 -14.63 18.49 -10.68
N LEU A 14 -13.32 18.54 -10.49
CA LEU A 14 -12.68 19.44 -9.51
C LEU A 14 -12.32 20.78 -10.12
N TRP A 15 -11.80 20.77 -11.36
CA TRP A 15 -11.43 21.98 -12.07
C TRP A 15 -11.19 21.65 -13.55
N GLY A 16 -11.97 22.23 -14.45
CA GLY A 16 -11.90 21.96 -15.90
C GLY A 16 -12.17 20.50 -16.24
N ASP A 17 -11.33 19.88 -17.04
CA ASP A 17 -11.46 18.50 -17.52
C ASP A 17 -10.91 17.42 -16.56
N VAL A 18 -10.46 17.81 -15.36
CA VAL A 18 -9.93 16.85 -14.39
C VAL A 18 -11.07 16.19 -13.62
N LEU A 19 -11.39 14.95 -13.99
CA LEU A 19 -12.41 14.12 -13.37
C LEU A 19 -11.76 13.20 -12.33
N LEU A 20 -12.04 13.42 -11.03
CA LEU A 20 -11.69 12.44 -10.01
C LEU A 20 -12.79 11.38 -9.87
N PRO A 21 -12.43 10.09 -9.84
CA PRO A 21 -13.38 9.05 -9.50
C PRO A 21 -13.83 9.20 -8.04
N VAL A 22 -15.13 9.20 -7.79
CA VAL A 22 -15.73 9.32 -6.45
C VAL A 22 -15.16 8.28 -5.48
N GLN A 23 -14.77 7.12 -5.99
CA GLN A 23 -14.15 6.03 -5.22
C GLN A 23 -12.89 6.45 -4.46
N VAL A 24 -12.06 7.33 -5.04
CA VAL A 24 -10.85 7.86 -4.38
C VAL A 24 -11.22 8.66 -3.15
N LEU A 25 -12.25 9.48 -3.25
CA LEU A 25 -12.69 10.32 -2.14
C LEU A 25 -13.42 9.50 -1.07
N THR A 26 -14.25 8.52 -1.47
CA THR A 26 -15.13 7.78 -0.57
C THR A 26 -14.42 6.61 0.12
N PHE A 27 -13.47 5.95 -0.52
CA PHE A 27 -12.83 4.75 0.02
C PHE A 27 -11.34 4.94 0.30
N LEU A 28 -10.56 5.53 -0.60
CA LEU A 28 -9.13 5.68 -0.43
C LEU A 28 -8.80 6.72 0.64
N LEU A 29 -9.41 7.89 0.59
CA LEU A 29 -9.12 8.97 1.54
C LEU A 29 -9.47 8.58 2.98
N PRO A 30 -10.67 8.04 3.31
CA PRO A 30 -10.96 7.59 4.66
C PRO A 30 -10.03 6.46 5.12
N SER A 31 -9.72 5.48 4.26
CA SER A 31 -8.83 4.37 4.64
C SER A 31 -7.40 4.83 4.92
N VAL A 32 -6.89 5.79 4.15
CA VAL A 32 -5.58 6.42 4.40
C VAL A 32 -5.59 7.21 5.71
N VAL A 33 -6.63 8.00 5.96
CA VAL A 33 -6.76 8.78 7.21
C VAL A 33 -6.84 7.85 8.42
N VAL A 34 -7.65 6.80 8.35
CA VAL A 34 -7.76 5.79 9.42
C VAL A 34 -6.42 5.09 9.64
N ALA A 35 -5.74 4.64 8.60
CA ALA A 35 -4.44 4.02 8.70
C ALA A 35 -3.39 4.97 9.31
N TRP A 36 -3.40 6.24 8.91
CA TRP A 36 -2.51 7.26 9.46
C TRP A 36 -2.75 7.49 10.94
N ILE A 37 -4.01 7.65 11.36
CA ILE A 37 -4.37 7.83 12.77
C ILE A 37 -3.97 6.60 13.59
N LEU A 38 -4.30 5.39 13.11
CA LEU A 38 -4.01 4.14 13.80
C LEU A 38 -2.51 3.91 13.98
N LEU A 39 -1.71 4.14 12.93
CA LEU A 39 -0.28 3.84 12.93
C LEU A 39 0.55 4.95 13.55
N GLU A 40 0.25 6.23 13.30
CA GLU A 40 1.11 7.34 13.71
C GLU A 40 0.60 8.05 14.99
N ARG A 41 -0.69 7.99 15.31
CA ARG A 41 -1.27 8.72 16.44
C ARG A 41 -1.64 7.83 17.62
N MET A 42 -2.03 6.59 17.41
CA MET A 42 -2.47 5.70 18.48
C MET A 42 -1.34 4.92 19.14
N ALA A 43 -1.56 4.52 20.40
CA ALA A 43 -0.64 3.65 21.14
C ALA A 43 -0.45 2.30 20.43
N TRP A 44 -1.47 1.81 19.75
CA TRP A 44 -1.44 0.58 18.98
C TRP A 44 -0.36 0.58 17.91
N GLY A 45 -0.22 1.65 17.13
CA GLY A 45 0.83 1.77 16.11
C GLY A 45 2.23 1.75 16.72
N ARG A 46 2.42 2.42 17.87
CA ARG A 46 3.70 2.39 18.60
C ARG A 46 4.03 0.99 19.11
N SER A 47 3.05 0.25 19.64
CA SER A 47 3.23 -1.13 20.06
C SER A 47 3.59 -2.03 18.88
N LEU A 48 2.96 -1.82 17.72
CA LEU A 48 3.25 -2.56 16.50
C LEU A 48 4.70 -2.35 16.03
N LEU A 49 5.17 -1.11 16.03
CA LEU A 49 6.55 -0.77 15.68
C LEU A 49 7.55 -1.34 16.70
N ALA A 50 7.25 -1.28 18.00
CA ALA A 50 8.09 -1.82 19.05
C ALA A 50 8.26 -3.34 18.92
N VAL A 51 7.15 -4.07 18.71
CA VAL A 51 7.19 -5.52 18.46
C VAL A 51 7.94 -5.85 17.18
N GLY A 52 7.80 -5.03 16.13
CA GLY A 52 8.51 -5.21 14.86
C GLY A 52 10.02 -4.95 14.98
N THR A 53 10.47 -4.09 15.89
CA THR A 53 11.88 -3.79 16.11
C THR A 53 12.57 -4.89 16.90
N ASN A 54 12.00 -5.30 18.03
CA ASN A 54 12.52 -6.36 18.87
C ASN A 54 11.39 -7.01 19.68
N GLU A 55 10.99 -8.20 19.26
CA GLU A 55 9.91 -8.98 19.87
C GLU A 55 10.19 -9.34 21.31
N VAL A 56 11.43 -9.74 21.60
CA VAL A 56 11.87 -10.16 22.95
C VAL A 56 11.84 -8.97 23.92
N ALA A 57 12.34 -7.82 23.48
CA ALA A 57 12.31 -6.61 24.30
C ALA A 57 10.87 -6.13 24.56
N ALA A 58 9.98 -6.24 23.59
CA ALA A 58 8.57 -5.90 23.75
C ALA A 58 7.86 -6.82 24.76
N GLU A 59 8.20 -8.10 24.78
CA GLU A 59 7.66 -9.07 25.74
C GLU A 59 8.15 -8.75 27.17
N TYR A 60 9.43 -8.41 27.35
CA TYR A 60 9.96 -7.93 28.65
C TYR A 60 9.30 -6.63 29.13
N ALA A 61 8.87 -5.79 28.20
CA ALA A 61 8.10 -4.58 28.49
C ALA A 61 6.59 -4.86 28.79
N ALA A 62 6.24 -6.11 29.08
CA ALA A 62 4.88 -6.57 29.37
C ALA A 62 3.86 -6.31 28.23
N GLN A 63 4.31 -6.22 27.00
CA GLN A 63 3.41 -6.11 25.84
C GLN A 63 2.91 -7.49 25.40
N ASN A 64 1.61 -7.60 25.14
CA ASN A 64 1.06 -8.84 24.60
C ASN A 64 1.35 -8.94 23.10
N VAL A 65 2.54 -9.46 22.75
CA VAL A 65 3.03 -9.61 21.38
C VAL A 65 2.03 -10.36 20.48
N ARG A 66 1.40 -11.42 21.02
CA ARG A 66 0.42 -12.22 20.25
C ARG A 66 -0.81 -11.40 19.88
N ALA A 67 -1.35 -10.62 20.81
CA ALA A 67 -2.51 -9.77 20.56
C ALA A 67 -2.19 -8.64 19.57
N VAL A 68 -1.02 -8.01 19.70
CA VAL A 68 -0.55 -6.97 18.77
C VAL A 68 -0.39 -7.54 17.36
N ARG A 69 0.22 -8.72 17.23
CA ARG A 69 0.38 -9.38 15.93
C ARG A 69 -0.96 -9.79 15.32
N ALA A 70 -1.85 -10.40 16.11
CA ALA A 70 -3.18 -10.78 15.65
C ALA A 70 -4.01 -9.57 15.17
N SER A 71 -3.97 -8.46 15.91
CA SER A 71 -4.65 -7.23 15.51
C SER A 71 -4.08 -6.61 14.23
N ALA A 72 -2.77 -6.72 13.99
CA ALA A 72 -2.15 -6.28 12.75
C ALA A 72 -2.64 -7.08 11.53
N TYR A 73 -2.72 -8.41 11.66
CA TYR A 73 -3.27 -9.27 10.60
C TYR A 73 -4.76 -9.00 10.35
N LEU A 74 -5.54 -8.78 11.41
CA LEU A 74 -6.95 -8.39 11.27
C LEU A 74 -7.11 -7.06 10.53
N ALA A 75 -6.33 -6.04 10.89
CA ALA A 75 -6.36 -4.74 10.22
C ALA A 75 -5.95 -4.87 8.73
N SER A 76 -4.90 -5.64 8.44
CA SER A 76 -4.48 -5.93 7.07
C SER A 76 -5.58 -6.65 6.28
N GLY A 77 -6.20 -7.68 6.86
CA GLY A 77 -7.30 -8.42 6.22
C GLY A 77 -8.52 -7.53 5.93
N LEU A 78 -8.87 -6.64 6.84
CA LEU A 78 -9.97 -5.67 6.64
C LEU A 78 -9.66 -4.72 5.48
N LEU A 79 -8.45 -4.17 5.40
CA LEU A 79 -8.04 -3.29 4.31
C LEU A 79 -7.99 -4.03 2.96
N CYS A 80 -7.53 -5.28 2.94
CA CYS A 80 -7.56 -6.13 1.74
C CYS A 80 -9.00 -6.42 1.30
N GLY A 81 -9.89 -6.72 2.23
CA GLY A 81 -11.32 -6.92 1.95
C GLY A 81 -11.97 -5.67 1.34
N LEU A 82 -11.67 -4.50 1.90
CA LEU A 82 -12.16 -3.22 1.38
C LEU A 82 -11.60 -2.96 -0.03
N ALA A 83 -10.32 -3.22 -0.28
CA ALA A 83 -9.72 -3.11 -1.60
C ALA A 83 -10.37 -4.06 -2.62
N ALA A 84 -10.71 -5.28 -2.22
CA ALA A 84 -11.41 -6.25 -3.07
C ALA A 84 -12.81 -5.75 -3.44
N VAL A 85 -13.57 -5.20 -2.50
CA VAL A 85 -14.90 -4.62 -2.78
C VAL A 85 -14.81 -3.46 -3.77
N VAL A 86 -13.85 -2.55 -3.58
CA VAL A 86 -13.64 -1.41 -4.49
C VAL A 86 -13.25 -1.89 -5.89
N ASN A 87 -12.39 -2.93 -5.98
CA ASN A 87 -11.97 -3.51 -7.25
C ASN A 87 -13.16 -4.12 -8.02
N VAL A 88 -13.96 -4.95 -7.35
CA VAL A 88 -15.19 -5.54 -7.95
C VAL A 88 -16.17 -4.46 -8.40
N ALA A 89 -16.35 -3.43 -7.59
CA ALA A 89 -17.25 -2.32 -7.93
C ALA A 89 -16.76 -1.52 -9.14
N GLN A 90 -15.45 -1.33 -9.30
CA GLN A 90 -14.85 -0.58 -10.40
C GLN A 90 -14.99 -1.30 -11.75
N TYR A 91 -14.78 -2.61 -11.76
CA TYR A 91 -14.85 -3.41 -12.97
C TYR A 91 -16.24 -3.97 -13.26
N ALA A 92 -17.21 -3.76 -12.35
CA ALA A 92 -18.56 -4.34 -12.40
C ALA A 92 -18.56 -5.85 -12.72
N SER A 93 -17.51 -6.55 -12.33
CA SER A 93 -17.25 -7.96 -12.66
C SER A 93 -16.67 -8.69 -11.46
N ALA A 94 -17.47 -9.57 -10.87
CA ALA A 94 -16.99 -10.56 -9.92
C ALA A 94 -16.58 -11.80 -10.74
N ARG A 95 -15.31 -11.91 -11.11
CA ARG A 95 -14.79 -13.10 -11.78
C ARG A 95 -14.39 -14.14 -10.75
N PRO A 96 -14.95 -15.36 -10.80
CA PRO A 96 -14.51 -16.47 -9.96
C PRO A 96 -13.25 -17.13 -10.57
N ASP A 97 -12.18 -16.38 -10.73
CA ASP A 97 -10.95 -16.84 -11.38
C ASP A 97 -9.87 -17.29 -10.39
N ALA A 98 -10.30 -17.86 -9.27
CA ALA A 98 -9.44 -18.52 -8.28
C ALA A 98 -8.24 -17.66 -7.80
N GLY A 99 -8.40 -16.33 -7.75
CA GLY A 99 -7.40 -15.43 -7.21
C GLY A 99 -6.34 -14.95 -8.21
N THR A 100 -6.44 -15.30 -9.50
CA THR A 100 -5.47 -14.85 -10.51
C THR A 100 -5.53 -13.33 -10.73
N THR A 101 -6.70 -12.72 -10.61
CA THR A 101 -6.89 -11.26 -10.72
C THR A 101 -6.09 -10.50 -9.66
N GLY A 102 -5.93 -11.06 -8.44
CA GLY A 102 -5.16 -10.45 -7.35
C GLY A 102 -3.66 -10.70 -7.41
N SER A 103 -3.22 -11.74 -8.14
CA SER A 103 -1.80 -12.13 -8.17
C SER A 103 -0.88 -11.05 -8.76
N GLY A 104 -1.37 -10.29 -9.73
CA GLY A 104 -0.65 -9.16 -10.34
C GLY A 104 -0.48 -7.94 -9.42
N MET A 105 -1.23 -7.85 -8.33
CA MET A 105 -1.18 -6.71 -7.40
C MET A 105 -0.12 -6.88 -6.30
N ALA A 106 0.36 -8.10 -6.07
CA ALA A 106 1.32 -8.38 -5.00
C ALA A 106 2.67 -7.67 -5.22
N LEU A 107 3.23 -7.75 -6.43
CA LEU A 107 4.50 -7.12 -6.75
C LEU A 107 4.47 -5.59 -6.64
N PRO A 108 3.50 -4.87 -7.22
CA PRO A 108 3.35 -3.43 -7.00
C PRO A 108 3.18 -3.06 -5.53
N ALA A 109 2.39 -3.81 -4.75
CA ALA A 109 2.17 -3.53 -3.34
C ALA A 109 3.45 -3.64 -2.51
N ILE A 110 4.25 -4.70 -2.73
CA ILE A 110 5.55 -4.88 -2.07
C ILE A 110 6.51 -3.75 -2.47
N THR A 111 6.53 -3.39 -3.75
CA THR A 111 7.38 -2.31 -4.27
C THR A 111 7.02 -0.96 -3.65
N ILE A 112 5.72 -0.65 -3.54
CA ILE A 112 5.22 0.57 -2.90
C ILE A 112 5.63 0.61 -1.42
N ALA A 113 5.47 -0.49 -0.69
CA ALA A 113 5.86 -0.57 0.71
C ALA A 113 7.36 -0.38 0.91
N ALA A 114 8.19 -1.08 0.12
CA ALA A 114 9.64 -0.99 0.18
C ALA A 114 10.15 0.41 -0.20
N LEU A 115 9.61 1.02 -1.27
CA LEU A 115 9.94 2.36 -1.70
C LEU A 115 9.47 3.42 -0.68
N GLY A 116 8.34 3.17 -0.01
CA GLY A 116 7.81 3.99 1.07
C GLY A 116 8.63 3.97 2.36
N GLY A 117 9.72 3.20 2.38
CA GLY A 117 10.63 3.10 3.52
C GLY A 117 10.13 2.17 4.63
N VAL A 118 9.19 1.27 4.30
CA VAL A 118 8.80 0.20 5.22
C VAL A 118 9.87 -0.88 5.16
N LEU A 119 10.52 -1.13 6.31
CA LEU A 119 11.54 -2.18 6.40
C LEU A 119 10.87 -3.56 6.35
N ILE A 120 11.38 -4.44 5.48
CA ILE A 120 10.92 -5.84 5.37
C ILE A 120 11.16 -6.59 6.70
N GLN A 121 12.21 -6.22 7.44
CA GLN A 121 12.51 -6.78 8.75
C GLN A 121 11.57 -6.28 9.86
N GLY A 122 10.73 -5.28 9.59
CA GLY A 122 9.81 -4.66 10.55
C GLY A 122 10.43 -3.52 11.36
N GLY A 123 9.63 -2.95 12.25
CA GLY A 123 10.05 -1.93 13.20
C GLY A 123 10.05 -0.49 12.69
N PHE A 124 10.12 -0.27 11.39
CA PHE A 124 10.09 1.06 10.79
C PHE A 124 9.15 1.14 9.60
N GLY A 125 8.40 2.20 9.51
CA GLY A 125 7.53 2.54 8.41
C GLY A 125 6.74 3.82 8.69
N ARG A 126 6.49 4.61 7.66
CA ARG A 126 5.66 5.82 7.73
C ARG A 126 4.56 5.76 6.69
N VAL A 127 3.35 6.07 7.07
CA VAL A 127 2.20 6.11 6.15
C VAL A 127 2.42 7.15 5.04
N SER A 128 3.00 8.31 5.36
CA SER A 128 3.33 9.34 4.37
C SER A 128 4.28 8.83 3.28
N GLY A 129 5.29 8.03 3.64
CA GLY A 129 6.19 7.40 2.68
C GLY A 129 5.46 6.44 1.74
N VAL A 130 4.55 5.62 2.27
CA VAL A 130 3.74 4.70 1.47
C VAL A 130 2.81 5.44 0.50
N ILE A 131 2.21 6.55 0.94
CA ILE A 131 1.33 7.37 0.07
C ILE A 131 2.13 7.97 -1.10
N THR A 132 3.29 8.58 -0.81
CA THR A 132 4.12 9.19 -1.85
C THR A 132 4.66 8.16 -2.83
N SER A 133 5.08 6.99 -2.35
CA SER A 133 5.52 5.89 -3.22
C SER A 133 4.38 5.31 -4.05
N ALA A 134 3.16 5.20 -3.49
CA ALA A 134 1.99 4.76 -4.23
C ALA A 134 1.65 5.70 -5.39
N LEU A 135 1.68 7.01 -5.17
CA LEU A 135 1.48 8.02 -6.21
C LEU A 135 2.56 7.92 -7.30
N LEU A 136 3.83 7.78 -6.90
CA LEU A 136 4.95 7.64 -7.83
C LEU A 136 4.82 6.40 -8.71
N ILE A 137 4.54 5.24 -8.12
CA ILE A 137 4.37 3.97 -8.86
C ILE A 137 3.15 4.03 -9.78
N THR A 138 2.05 4.62 -9.32
CA THR A 138 0.84 4.79 -10.16
C THR A 138 1.14 5.69 -11.36
N TRP A 139 1.85 6.76 -11.16
CA TRP A 139 2.25 7.68 -12.24
C TRP A 139 3.23 7.03 -13.22
N LEU A 140 4.21 6.30 -12.71
CA LEU A 140 5.14 5.53 -13.53
C LEU A 140 4.43 4.48 -14.39
N ASN A 141 3.50 3.73 -13.79
CA ASN A 141 2.69 2.75 -14.50
C ASN A 141 1.83 3.38 -15.59
N ALA A 142 1.16 4.49 -15.29
CA ALA A 142 0.35 5.21 -16.27
C ALA A 142 1.21 5.75 -17.42
N GLY A 143 2.38 6.32 -17.12
CA GLY A 143 3.31 6.83 -18.13
C GLY A 143 3.83 5.73 -19.06
N LEU A 144 4.18 4.57 -18.53
CA LEU A 144 4.66 3.44 -19.34
C LEU A 144 3.57 2.88 -20.27
N LEU A 145 2.32 2.81 -19.79
CA LEU A 145 1.20 2.33 -20.60
C LEU A 145 0.85 3.28 -21.75
N ILE A 146 1.04 4.59 -21.56
CA ILE A 146 0.80 5.60 -22.60
C ILE A 146 1.95 5.63 -23.62
N SER A 147 3.20 5.42 -23.15
CA SER A 147 4.40 5.52 -24.00
C SER A 147 4.64 4.30 -24.86
N MET A 148 4.12 3.13 -24.49
CA MET A 148 4.36 1.86 -25.17
C MET A 148 3.05 1.17 -25.52
N GLU A 149 2.83 0.89 -26.80
CA GLU A 149 1.63 0.20 -27.26
C GLU A 149 1.73 -1.32 -27.11
N GLY A 150 0.60 -1.95 -26.79
CA GLY A 150 0.43 -3.39 -26.77
C GLY A 150 1.14 -4.13 -25.61
N SER A 151 1.58 -5.36 -25.89
CA SER A 151 2.19 -6.25 -24.89
C SER A 151 3.60 -5.79 -24.42
N ALA A 152 4.22 -4.87 -25.12
CA ALA A 152 5.52 -4.30 -24.75
C ALA A 152 5.37 -3.41 -23.48
N GLY A 153 4.28 -2.66 -23.37
CA GLY A 153 3.98 -1.82 -22.20
C GLY A 153 3.86 -2.62 -20.90
N SER A 154 3.15 -3.75 -20.93
CA SER A 154 2.99 -4.63 -19.76
C SER A 154 4.31 -5.27 -19.32
N ARG A 155 5.17 -5.65 -20.26
CA ARG A 155 6.51 -6.19 -19.95
C ARG A 155 7.44 -5.13 -19.38
N ALA A 156 7.43 -3.92 -19.97
CA ALA A 156 8.19 -2.78 -19.49
C ALA A 156 7.76 -2.38 -18.06
N GLN A 157 6.47 -2.44 -17.76
CA GLN A 157 5.93 -2.20 -16.42
C GLN A 157 6.49 -3.17 -15.38
N LEU A 158 6.49 -4.47 -15.67
CA LEU A 158 7.04 -5.49 -14.76
C LEU A 158 8.56 -5.30 -14.55
N LEU A 159 9.31 -5.01 -15.62
CA LEU A 159 10.74 -4.71 -15.52
C LEU A 159 11.01 -3.44 -14.71
N ALA A 160 10.25 -2.38 -14.95
CA ALA A 160 10.37 -1.12 -14.20
C ALA A 160 10.08 -1.32 -12.70
N LEU A 161 9.01 -2.05 -12.36
CA LEU A 161 8.68 -2.39 -10.97
C LEU A 161 9.79 -3.21 -10.30
N GLY A 162 10.35 -4.21 -10.99
CA GLY A 162 11.47 -5.00 -10.51
C GLY A 162 12.73 -4.16 -10.26
N LEU A 163 13.08 -3.27 -11.20
CA LEU A 163 14.22 -2.36 -11.05
C LEU A 163 14.03 -1.39 -9.89
N VAL A 164 12.85 -0.79 -9.76
CA VAL A 164 12.51 0.12 -8.65
C VAL A 164 12.58 -0.62 -7.32
N LEU A 165 12.10 -1.87 -7.25
CA LEU A 165 12.17 -2.69 -6.05
C LEU A 165 13.63 -2.96 -5.66
N ILE A 166 14.48 -3.39 -6.59
CA ILE A 166 15.90 -3.64 -6.33
C ILE A 166 16.59 -2.35 -5.88
N ALA A 167 16.39 -1.24 -6.58
CA ALA A 167 16.96 0.05 -6.22
C ALA A 167 16.54 0.49 -4.80
N SER A 168 15.25 0.34 -4.47
CA SER A 168 14.72 0.67 -3.15
C SER A 168 15.37 -0.17 -2.04
N ILE A 169 15.50 -1.48 -2.24
CA ILE A 169 16.14 -2.37 -1.26
C ILE A 169 17.62 -2.03 -1.10
N LEU A 170 18.33 -1.73 -2.19
CA LEU A 170 19.75 -1.34 -2.14
C LEU A 170 19.94 -0.03 -1.37
N VAL A 171 19.15 1.00 -1.67
CA VAL A 171 19.19 2.30 -0.97
C VAL A 171 18.89 2.11 0.50
N ASN A 172 17.85 1.34 0.83
CA ASN A 172 17.46 1.08 2.22
C ASN A 172 18.53 0.29 2.97
N SER A 173 19.13 -0.72 2.33
CA SER A 173 20.24 -1.51 2.90
C SER A 173 21.49 -0.65 3.12
N TYR A 174 21.83 0.22 2.16
CA TYR A 174 22.96 1.13 2.29
C TYR A 174 22.75 2.17 3.41
N ALA A 175 21.57 2.74 3.49
CA ALA A 175 21.19 3.65 4.57
C ALA A 175 21.28 2.97 5.95
N ALA A 176 20.73 1.76 6.07
CA ALA A 176 20.77 0.99 7.33
C ALA A 176 22.21 0.68 7.77
N ARG A 177 23.12 0.35 6.84
CA ARG A 177 24.55 0.13 7.14
C ARG A 177 25.23 1.40 7.64
N ARG A 178 24.92 2.55 7.07
CA ARG A 178 25.53 3.83 7.43
C ARG A 178 25.11 4.32 8.82
N TYR A 179 23.89 4.01 9.24
CA TYR A 179 23.42 4.32 10.60
C TYR A 179 24.04 3.38 11.64
N ARG A 180 24.21 2.08 11.32
CA ARG A 180 24.80 1.08 12.23
C ARG A 180 26.29 1.28 12.48
N MET A 181 27.02 1.99 11.62
CA MET A 181 28.46 2.29 11.81
C MET A 181 28.70 3.58 12.62
N ARG A 182 27.63 4.23 13.10
CA ARG A 182 27.72 5.51 13.83
C ARG A 182 27.44 5.35 15.33
N ASP A 183 27.03 4.17 15.77
CA ASP A 183 26.90 3.71 17.15
C ASP A 183 28.04 2.75 17.49
#